data_a3eca73a400833ef7b3b0042e2c17ff3
#
_entry.id   a3eca73a400833ef7b3b0042e2c17ff3
#
_cell.length_a   1.000
_cell.length_b   1.000
_cell.length_c   1.000
_cell.angle_alpha   90.00
_cell.angle_beta   90.00
_cell.angle_gamma   90.00
#
_symmetry.space_group_name_H-M   'P 1'
#
loop_
_entity.id
_entity.type
_entity.pdbx_description
1 polymer ?
#
loop_
_entity_poly.entity_id
_entity_poly.type
_entity_poly.pdbx_seq_one_letter_code
_entity_poly.pdbx_strand_id
1 'polypeptide(L)'
;SGRWKSHKEDTVDWNDQKYCEIWRHEWEVIQNRYLEANDRPERVDLRSYARQGLDIVPTVHEGAAVRQMEKRGIQTNIGNLNREIRAANSLMKSIRQLIQNLKGWITELGEKRKELLAQKAAEEATLLPNLLMKYMEIRKEERKDWTRAGQNRGTSQDLKAVSEALSYLRQKGLSTVEDLEAFLESSGKSAADYRNQMKPKEARSKVIDGILASRTDCKECKPVYEKYQKIFFKKTKEKFKQEHPEVARYAKAAAYLAKHPDDKDSTQKELQEEQETLLEEIAALKTPLTEVQEDLKKLRDIRYWVRKATPG
;
A
#
# COMPACT_ATOMS: atom_id res chain seq x y z
N SER A 1 -25.70 -98.64 -47.47
CA SER A 1 -24.91 -97.46 -47.91
C SER A 1 -25.22 -96.24 -47.03
N GLY A 2 -24.45 -96.03 -46.01
CA GLY A 2 -24.56 -94.89 -45.13
C GLY A 2 -24.06 -93.62 -45.81
N ARG A 3 -24.97 -92.77 -46.20
CA ARG A 3 -24.68 -91.42 -46.60
C ARG A 3 -24.35 -90.64 -45.32
N TRP A 4 -23.08 -90.22 -45.22
CA TRP A 4 -22.68 -89.28 -44.21
C TRP A 4 -23.52 -87.99 -44.42
N LYS A 5 -24.34 -87.64 -43.40
CA LYS A 5 -25.05 -86.39 -43.42
C LYS A 5 -24.00 -85.27 -43.24
N SER A 6 -23.79 -84.47 -44.27
CA SER A 6 -22.95 -83.32 -44.26
C SER A 6 -23.59 -82.10 -43.58
N HIS A 7 -24.59 -82.28 -42.74
CA HIS A 7 -25.23 -81.22 -42.04
C HIS A 7 -24.57 -81.11 -40.66
N LYS A 8 -23.96 -79.97 -40.43
CA LYS A 8 -23.47 -79.59 -39.14
C LYS A 8 -24.72 -79.26 -38.28
N GLU A 9 -25.09 -80.18 -37.40
CA GLU A 9 -26.12 -79.89 -36.42
C GLU A 9 -25.44 -79.06 -35.33
N ASP A 10 -26.00 -77.84 -35.06
CA ASP A 10 -25.62 -77.00 -33.92
C ASP A 10 -26.19 -77.68 -32.67
N THR A 11 -25.44 -78.66 -32.12
CA THR A 11 -25.80 -79.38 -30.91
C THR A 11 -25.35 -78.65 -29.64
N VAL A 12 -24.59 -77.54 -29.76
CA VAL A 12 -24.07 -76.74 -28.67
C VAL A 12 -24.07 -75.28 -29.04
N ASP A 13 -24.48 -74.46 -28.15
CA ASP A 13 -24.60 -73.01 -28.28
C ASP A 13 -23.26 -72.23 -28.26
N TRP A 14 -22.11 -72.94 -28.44
CA TRP A 14 -20.77 -72.34 -28.39
C TRP A 14 -20.53 -71.26 -29.44
N ASN A 15 -21.32 -71.21 -30.47
CA ASN A 15 -21.25 -70.19 -31.51
C ASN A 15 -22.08 -68.93 -31.18
N ASP A 16 -22.73 -68.90 -30.04
CA ASP A 16 -23.48 -67.71 -29.59
C ASP A 16 -22.46 -66.60 -29.22
N GLN A 17 -22.74 -65.42 -29.75
CA GLN A 17 -21.91 -64.23 -29.56
C GLN A 17 -21.67 -63.87 -28.08
N LYS A 18 -22.60 -64.26 -27.19
CA LYS A 18 -22.47 -64.07 -25.75
C LYS A 18 -21.22 -64.68 -25.16
N TYR A 19 -20.84 -65.88 -25.66
CA TYR A 19 -19.65 -66.58 -25.15
C TYR A 19 -18.34 -65.88 -25.58
N CYS A 20 -18.31 -65.24 -26.72
CA CYS A 20 -17.15 -64.45 -27.14
C CYS A 20 -16.79 -63.37 -26.14
N GLU A 21 -17.79 -62.72 -25.53
CA GLU A 21 -17.57 -61.67 -24.50
C GLU A 21 -17.16 -62.28 -23.16
N ILE A 22 -17.82 -63.37 -22.76
CA ILE A 22 -17.48 -64.10 -21.55
C ILE A 22 -16.04 -64.60 -21.60
N TRP A 23 -15.63 -65.27 -22.68
CA TRP A 23 -14.26 -65.77 -22.84
C TRP A 23 -13.20 -64.65 -22.90
N ARG A 24 -13.52 -63.51 -23.54
CA ARG A 24 -12.62 -62.36 -23.51
C ARG A 24 -12.44 -61.79 -22.11
N HIS A 25 -13.52 -61.68 -21.35
CA HIS A 25 -13.47 -61.25 -19.98
C HIS A 25 -12.70 -62.18 -19.08
N GLU A 26 -12.95 -63.46 -19.14
CA GLU A 26 -12.22 -64.48 -18.36
C GLU A 26 -10.75 -64.51 -18.72
N TRP A 27 -10.43 -64.38 -20.01
CA TRP A 27 -9.02 -64.29 -20.47
C TRP A 27 -8.34 -63.01 -19.98
N GLU A 28 -8.99 -61.89 -19.97
CA GLU A 28 -8.53 -60.64 -19.41
C GLU A 28 -8.21 -60.79 -17.91
N VAL A 29 -9.10 -61.37 -17.15
CA VAL A 29 -8.93 -61.61 -15.70
C VAL A 29 -7.71 -62.50 -15.44
N ILE A 30 -7.56 -63.59 -16.20
CA ILE A 30 -6.42 -64.52 -16.05
C ILE A 30 -5.10 -63.78 -16.40
N GLN A 31 -5.04 -63.04 -17.51
CA GLN A 31 -3.84 -62.31 -17.92
C GLN A 31 -3.47 -61.25 -16.86
N ASN A 32 -4.42 -60.48 -16.36
CA ASN A 32 -4.15 -59.45 -15.38
C ASN A 32 -3.68 -60.02 -14.04
N ARG A 33 -4.24 -61.17 -13.62
CA ARG A 33 -3.77 -61.89 -12.43
C ARG A 33 -2.32 -62.38 -12.60
N TYR A 34 -1.97 -62.92 -13.80
CA TYR A 34 -0.61 -63.31 -14.10
C TYR A 34 0.37 -62.14 -14.11
N LEU A 35 -0.01 -61.03 -14.71
CA LEU A 35 0.81 -59.81 -14.72
C LEU A 35 1.03 -59.29 -13.29
N GLU A 36 0.01 -59.28 -12.45
CA GLU A 36 0.08 -58.87 -11.07
C GLU A 36 1.01 -59.78 -10.24
N ALA A 37 0.89 -61.13 -10.42
CA ALA A 37 1.73 -62.10 -9.73
C ALA A 37 3.21 -62.00 -10.12
N ASN A 38 3.55 -61.35 -11.25
CA ASN A 38 4.92 -61.12 -11.71
C ASN A 38 5.34 -59.64 -11.58
N ASP A 39 4.68 -58.86 -10.72
CA ASP A 39 4.95 -57.44 -10.45
C ASP A 39 5.00 -56.56 -11.73
N ARG A 40 4.16 -56.87 -12.70
CA ARG A 40 4.04 -56.10 -13.93
C ARG A 40 2.98 -54.99 -13.78
N PRO A 41 3.31 -53.73 -14.08
CA PRO A 41 2.33 -52.63 -13.99
C PRO A 41 1.32 -52.61 -15.11
N GLU A 42 1.59 -53.31 -16.22
CA GLU A 42 0.72 -53.37 -17.39
C GLU A 42 -0.58 -54.09 -17.04
N ARG A 43 -1.67 -53.62 -17.63
CA ARG A 43 -3.00 -54.28 -17.54
C ARG A 43 -3.58 -54.41 -18.93
N VAL A 44 -4.23 -55.53 -19.18
CA VAL A 44 -4.94 -55.84 -20.42
C VAL A 44 -6.41 -55.52 -20.24
N ASP A 45 -7.00 -54.84 -21.20
CA ASP A 45 -8.45 -54.62 -21.33
C ASP A 45 -8.83 -55.08 -22.74
N LEU A 46 -9.59 -56.18 -22.84
CA LEU A 46 -9.99 -56.79 -24.11
C LEU A 46 -11.31 -56.22 -24.67
N ARG A 47 -11.86 -55.19 -24.03
CA ARG A 47 -13.02 -54.45 -24.57
C ARG A 47 -12.63 -53.67 -25.80
N SER A 48 -13.62 -53.33 -26.63
CA SER A 48 -13.38 -52.40 -27.76
C SER A 48 -12.97 -51.03 -27.26
N TYR A 49 -12.17 -50.28 -28.01
CA TYR A 49 -11.71 -48.93 -27.63
C TYR A 49 -12.89 -48.00 -27.28
N ALA A 50 -14.02 -48.12 -27.99
CA ALA A 50 -15.23 -47.37 -27.69
C ALA A 50 -15.79 -47.71 -26.29
N ARG A 51 -15.78 -49.00 -25.88
CA ARG A 51 -16.20 -49.44 -24.55
C ARG A 51 -15.21 -49.07 -23.44
N GLN A 52 -13.95 -48.92 -23.80
CA GLN A 52 -12.89 -48.43 -22.91
C GLN A 52 -12.97 -46.91 -22.75
N GLY A 53 -13.82 -46.21 -23.48
CA GLY A 53 -13.89 -44.75 -23.51
C GLY A 53 -12.69 -44.10 -24.24
N LEU A 54 -11.95 -44.90 -25.02
CA LEU A 54 -10.82 -44.42 -25.79
C LEU A 54 -11.28 -44.00 -27.18
N ASP A 55 -11.07 -42.73 -27.50
CA ASP A 55 -11.35 -42.20 -28.84
C ASP A 55 -10.16 -42.48 -29.74
N ILE A 56 -9.97 -43.77 -30.05
CA ILE A 56 -8.91 -44.33 -30.93
C ILE A 56 -9.60 -45.14 -32.02
N VAL A 57 -9.26 -44.85 -33.27
CA VAL A 57 -9.74 -45.62 -34.38
C VAL A 57 -8.95 -46.95 -34.48
N PRO A 58 -9.60 -48.11 -34.40
CA PRO A 58 -8.90 -49.38 -34.54
C PRO A 58 -8.36 -49.57 -35.96
N THR A 59 -7.19 -50.20 -36.05
CA THR A 59 -6.63 -50.60 -37.36
C THR A 59 -7.40 -51.80 -37.92
N VAL A 60 -7.45 -51.88 -39.25
CA VAL A 60 -8.09 -53.00 -39.93
C VAL A 60 -7.15 -54.22 -39.90
N HIS A 61 -7.72 -55.40 -39.69
CA HIS A 61 -6.95 -56.63 -39.67
C HIS A 61 -6.27 -56.92 -41.02
N GLU A 62 -4.96 -57.10 -40.97
CA GLU A 62 -4.17 -57.51 -42.13
C GLU A 62 -4.12 -59.02 -42.18
N GLY A 63 -4.77 -59.63 -43.18
CA GLY A 63 -4.64 -61.05 -43.42
C GLY A 63 -3.20 -61.42 -43.76
N ALA A 64 -2.88 -62.74 -43.74
CA ALA A 64 -1.55 -63.26 -43.98
C ALA A 64 -0.95 -62.85 -45.35
N ALA A 65 -1.78 -62.78 -46.39
CA ALA A 65 -1.36 -62.34 -47.72
C ALA A 65 -0.94 -60.87 -47.75
N VAL A 66 -1.75 -59.95 -47.16
CA VAL A 66 -1.48 -58.51 -47.07
C VAL A 66 -0.17 -58.28 -46.27
N ARG A 67 -0.03 -58.95 -45.13
CA ARG A 67 1.16 -58.82 -44.27
C ARG A 67 2.42 -59.28 -45.00
N GLN A 68 2.33 -60.35 -45.85
CA GLN A 68 3.47 -60.81 -46.60
C GLN A 68 3.84 -59.87 -47.75
N MET A 69 2.84 -59.23 -48.41
CA MET A 69 3.08 -58.20 -49.43
C MET A 69 3.74 -56.97 -48.84
N GLU A 70 3.24 -56.46 -47.73
CA GLU A 70 3.81 -55.31 -47.02
C GLU A 70 5.25 -55.56 -46.54
N LYS A 71 5.57 -56.79 -46.06
CA LYS A 71 6.92 -57.18 -45.73
C LYS A 71 7.89 -57.19 -46.93
N ARG A 72 7.37 -57.38 -48.12
CA ARG A 72 8.14 -57.33 -49.38
C ARG A 72 8.23 -55.93 -49.96
N GLY A 73 7.68 -54.90 -49.26
CA GLY A 73 7.67 -53.52 -49.72
C GLY A 73 6.55 -53.18 -50.68
N ILE A 74 5.62 -54.12 -50.91
CA ILE A 74 4.45 -53.85 -51.78
C ILE A 74 3.37 -53.19 -50.97
N GLN A 75 3.05 -51.95 -51.32
CA GLN A 75 2.00 -51.20 -50.64
C GLN A 75 0.62 -51.75 -50.99
N THR A 76 -0.18 -52.02 -49.98
CA THR A 76 -1.55 -52.52 -50.13
C THR A 76 -2.54 -51.49 -49.63
N ASN A 77 -3.79 -51.55 -50.13
CA ASN A 77 -4.86 -50.62 -49.69
C ASN A 77 -5.11 -50.70 -48.18
N ILE A 78 -5.09 -51.89 -47.61
CA ILE A 78 -5.27 -52.13 -46.18
C ILE A 78 -4.07 -51.58 -45.38
N GLY A 79 -2.85 -51.79 -45.87
CA GLY A 79 -1.63 -51.28 -45.29
C GLY A 79 -1.60 -49.74 -45.28
N ASN A 80 -2.01 -49.12 -46.41
CA ASN A 80 -2.12 -47.67 -46.50
C ASN A 80 -3.16 -47.12 -45.53
N LEU A 81 -4.36 -47.72 -45.49
CA LEU A 81 -5.41 -47.32 -44.52
C LEU A 81 -4.92 -47.44 -43.07
N ASN A 82 -4.21 -48.50 -42.73
CA ASN A 82 -3.66 -48.64 -41.36
C ASN A 82 -2.59 -47.60 -41.05
N ARG A 83 -1.78 -47.18 -42.02
CA ARG A 83 -0.82 -46.07 -41.86
C ARG A 83 -1.54 -44.76 -41.59
N GLU A 84 -2.60 -44.44 -42.34
CA GLU A 84 -3.43 -43.25 -42.12
C GLU A 84 -4.11 -43.27 -40.76
N ILE A 85 -4.68 -44.43 -40.34
CA ILE A 85 -5.28 -44.59 -39.03
C ILE A 85 -4.25 -44.34 -37.91
N ARG A 86 -3.04 -44.91 -38.00
CA ARG A 86 -1.98 -44.69 -37.02
C ARG A 86 -1.53 -43.23 -36.97
N ALA A 87 -1.40 -42.58 -38.11
CA ALA A 87 -1.04 -41.17 -38.18
C ALA A 87 -2.15 -40.26 -37.54
N ALA A 88 -3.44 -40.54 -37.86
CA ALA A 88 -4.56 -39.84 -37.26
C ALA A 88 -4.61 -40.03 -35.74
N ASN A 89 -4.44 -41.25 -35.24
CA ASN A 89 -4.40 -41.53 -33.78
C ASN A 89 -3.22 -40.82 -33.08
N SER A 90 -2.04 -40.80 -33.72
CA SER A 90 -0.89 -40.05 -33.21
C SER A 90 -1.15 -38.55 -33.11
N LEU A 91 -1.75 -37.97 -34.17
CA LEU A 91 -2.14 -36.56 -34.16
C LEU A 91 -3.17 -36.25 -33.09
N MET A 92 -4.19 -37.08 -32.92
CA MET A 92 -5.20 -36.94 -31.86
C MET A 92 -4.57 -37.01 -30.47
N LYS A 93 -3.58 -37.87 -30.24
CA LYS A 93 -2.82 -37.93 -29.00
C LYS A 93 -2.08 -36.63 -28.72
N SER A 94 -1.40 -36.08 -29.72
CA SER A 94 -0.69 -34.80 -29.60
C SER A 94 -1.64 -33.64 -29.31
N ILE A 95 -2.81 -33.60 -29.98
CA ILE A 95 -3.83 -32.59 -29.74
C ILE A 95 -4.35 -32.68 -28.30
N ARG A 96 -4.62 -33.87 -27.78
CA ARG A 96 -5.06 -34.05 -26.37
C ARG A 96 -4.01 -33.54 -25.39
N GLN A 97 -2.74 -33.82 -25.64
CA GLN A 97 -1.64 -33.30 -24.80
C GLN A 97 -1.61 -31.77 -24.82
N LEU A 98 -1.75 -31.16 -25.99
CA LEU A 98 -1.83 -29.69 -26.11
C LEU A 98 -3.02 -29.10 -25.36
N ILE A 99 -4.20 -29.73 -25.46
CA ILE A 99 -5.39 -29.32 -24.71
C ILE A 99 -5.16 -29.38 -23.19
N GLN A 100 -4.53 -30.45 -22.69
CA GLN A 100 -4.20 -30.58 -21.28
C GLN A 100 -3.22 -29.49 -20.82
N ASN A 101 -2.18 -29.23 -21.60
CA ASN A 101 -1.23 -28.17 -21.32
C ASN A 101 -1.90 -26.80 -21.31
N LEU A 102 -2.76 -26.51 -22.28
CA LEU A 102 -3.53 -25.26 -22.32
C LEU A 102 -4.45 -25.11 -21.13
N LYS A 103 -5.14 -26.18 -20.71
CA LYS A 103 -5.95 -26.15 -19.48
C LYS A 103 -5.10 -25.84 -18.25
N GLY A 104 -3.92 -26.43 -18.14
CA GLY A 104 -2.97 -26.13 -17.08
C GLY A 104 -2.56 -24.66 -17.06
N TRP A 105 -2.22 -24.10 -18.22
CA TRP A 105 -1.86 -22.67 -18.33
C TRP A 105 -3.02 -21.74 -18.00
N ILE A 106 -4.25 -22.06 -18.41
CA ILE A 106 -5.44 -21.28 -18.08
C ILE A 106 -5.64 -21.25 -16.56
N THR A 107 -5.44 -22.36 -15.88
CA THR A 107 -5.56 -22.45 -14.42
C THR A 107 -4.48 -21.60 -13.74
N GLU A 108 -3.21 -21.74 -14.16
CA GLU A 108 -2.09 -20.98 -13.63
C GLU A 108 -2.27 -19.46 -13.84
N LEU A 109 -2.68 -19.05 -15.04
CA LEU A 109 -2.96 -17.65 -15.34
C LEU A 109 -4.13 -17.11 -14.51
N GLY A 110 -5.14 -17.96 -14.26
CA GLY A 110 -6.27 -17.62 -13.40
C GLY A 110 -5.84 -17.36 -11.94
N GLU A 111 -4.93 -18.17 -11.42
CA GLU A 111 -4.37 -17.99 -10.08
C GLU A 111 -3.50 -16.73 -9.99
N LYS A 112 -2.59 -16.54 -10.94
CA LYS A 112 -1.77 -15.31 -11.02
C LYS A 112 -2.63 -14.05 -11.12
N ARG A 113 -3.70 -14.10 -11.91
CA ARG A 113 -4.65 -12.97 -11.98
C ARG A 113 -5.29 -12.67 -10.63
N LYS A 114 -5.73 -13.70 -9.89
CA LYS A 114 -6.31 -13.52 -8.57
C LYS A 114 -5.31 -12.90 -7.59
N GLU A 115 -4.07 -13.38 -7.62
CA GLU A 115 -2.98 -12.87 -6.78
C GLU A 115 -2.70 -11.39 -7.07
N LEU A 116 -2.54 -11.02 -8.35
CA LEU A 116 -2.32 -9.64 -8.76
C LEU A 116 -3.49 -8.71 -8.40
N LEU A 117 -4.73 -9.20 -8.51
CA LEU A 117 -5.90 -8.44 -8.09
C LEU A 117 -5.93 -8.23 -6.57
N ALA A 118 -5.53 -9.25 -5.79
CA ALA A 118 -5.43 -9.14 -4.35
C ALA A 118 -4.31 -8.17 -3.92
N GLN A 119 -3.15 -8.22 -4.57
CA GLN A 119 -2.06 -7.26 -4.35
C GLN A 119 -2.50 -5.83 -4.67
N LYS A 120 -3.12 -5.63 -5.82
CA LYS A 120 -3.64 -4.31 -6.20
C LYS A 120 -4.70 -3.79 -5.23
N ALA A 121 -5.61 -4.65 -4.78
CA ALA A 121 -6.61 -4.28 -3.78
C ALA A 121 -5.96 -3.93 -2.42
N ALA A 122 -4.91 -4.63 -2.02
CA ALA A 122 -4.14 -4.32 -0.81
C ALA A 122 -3.41 -2.97 -0.93
N GLU A 123 -2.77 -2.68 -2.06
CA GLU A 123 -2.15 -1.38 -2.34
C GLU A 123 -3.19 -0.25 -2.35
N GLU A 124 -4.32 -0.43 -3.03
CA GLU A 124 -5.40 0.57 -3.04
C GLU A 124 -5.97 0.83 -1.64
N ALA A 125 -6.03 -0.18 -0.78
CA ALA A 125 -6.53 -0.04 0.58
C ALA A 125 -5.61 0.83 1.47
N THR A 126 -4.33 0.97 1.14
CA THR A 126 -3.36 1.80 1.87
C THR A 126 -3.32 3.25 1.39
N LEU A 127 -4.02 3.58 0.30
CA LEU A 127 -4.08 4.94 -0.20
C LEU A 127 -4.85 5.87 0.75
N LEU A 128 -4.34 7.07 0.97
CA LEU A 128 -4.94 8.07 1.85
C LEU A 128 -6.42 8.35 1.59
N PRO A 129 -6.90 8.49 0.33
CA PRO A 129 -8.32 8.69 0.06
C PRO A 129 -9.19 7.54 0.57
N ASN A 130 -8.75 6.29 0.38
CA ASN A 130 -9.51 5.11 0.81
C ASN A 130 -9.54 4.99 2.34
N LEU A 131 -8.43 5.30 3.01
CA LEU A 131 -8.36 5.36 4.47
C LEU A 131 -9.27 6.45 5.05
N LEU A 132 -9.34 7.62 4.42
CA LEU A 132 -10.23 8.68 4.85
C LEU A 132 -11.71 8.32 4.65
N MET A 133 -12.06 7.62 3.58
CA MET A 133 -13.41 7.08 3.38
C MET A 133 -13.76 6.05 4.46
N LYS A 134 -12.85 5.13 4.76
CA LYS A 134 -13.01 4.16 5.84
C LYS A 134 -13.15 4.83 7.20
N TYR A 135 -12.42 5.91 7.46
CA TYR A 135 -12.60 6.72 8.67
C TYR A 135 -14.04 7.27 8.78
N MET A 136 -14.62 7.76 7.68
CA MET A 136 -16.01 8.22 7.67
C MET A 136 -17.01 7.11 8.01
N GLU A 137 -16.77 5.88 7.52
CA GLU A 137 -17.60 4.72 7.84
C GLU A 137 -17.52 4.38 9.34
N ILE A 138 -16.32 4.38 9.91
CA ILE A 138 -16.11 4.18 11.35
C ILE A 138 -16.85 5.26 12.15
N ARG A 139 -16.75 6.53 11.76
CA ARG A 139 -17.43 7.64 12.42
C ARG A 139 -18.96 7.55 12.32
N LYS A 140 -19.47 7.05 11.20
CA LYS A 140 -20.89 6.80 11.02
C LYS A 140 -21.39 5.68 11.95
N GLU A 141 -20.62 4.60 12.08
CA GLU A 141 -20.96 3.49 12.99
C GLU A 141 -20.89 3.92 14.46
N GLU A 142 -19.88 4.69 14.87
CA GLU A 142 -19.79 5.26 16.23
C GLU A 142 -21.00 6.12 16.64
N ARG A 143 -21.73 6.67 15.66
CA ARG A 143 -22.93 7.50 15.90
C ARG A 143 -24.24 6.77 15.69
N LYS A 144 -24.21 5.47 15.54
CA LYS A 144 -25.41 4.66 15.26
C LYS A 144 -26.51 4.85 16.31
N ASP A 145 -26.12 5.04 17.57
CA ASP A 145 -27.03 5.22 18.71
C ASP A 145 -27.44 6.68 18.94
N TRP A 146 -26.97 7.61 18.11
CA TRP A 146 -27.32 9.01 18.23
C TRP A 146 -28.71 9.30 17.63
N THR A 147 -29.31 10.42 18.02
CA THR A 147 -30.54 10.89 17.39
C THR A 147 -30.33 11.13 15.89
N ARG A 148 -31.38 10.95 15.07
CA ARG A 148 -31.29 11.13 13.60
C ARG A 148 -30.75 12.51 13.20
N ALA A 149 -31.14 13.55 13.94
CA ALA A 149 -30.64 14.93 13.73
C ALA A 149 -29.13 15.02 14.06
N GLY A 150 -28.68 14.39 15.13
CA GLY A 150 -27.27 14.30 15.52
C GLY A 150 -26.43 13.54 14.51
N GLN A 151 -26.91 12.39 14.02
CA GLN A 151 -26.26 11.60 12.97
C GLN A 151 -26.08 12.43 11.69
N ASN A 152 -27.11 13.09 11.21
CA ASN A 152 -27.04 13.89 9.99
C ASN A 152 -26.06 15.07 10.12
N ARG A 153 -26.11 15.80 11.25
CA ARG A 153 -25.19 16.91 11.51
C ARG A 153 -23.74 16.41 11.58
N GLY A 154 -23.48 15.32 12.32
CA GLY A 154 -22.17 14.72 12.44
C GLY A 154 -21.62 14.23 11.10
N THR A 155 -22.43 13.54 10.30
CA THR A 155 -22.05 13.06 8.97
C THR A 155 -21.73 14.22 8.02
N SER A 156 -22.52 15.30 8.05
CA SER A 156 -22.26 16.49 7.24
C SER A 156 -20.94 17.17 7.62
N GLN A 157 -20.63 17.26 8.93
CA GLN A 157 -19.36 17.82 9.40
C GLN A 157 -18.16 16.97 8.99
N ASP A 158 -18.25 15.65 9.16
CA ASP A 158 -17.17 14.75 8.75
C ASP A 158 -16.96 14.78 7.23
N LEU A 159 -18.05 14.80 6.45
CA LEU A 159 -17.97 14.92 5.00
C LEU A 159 -17.24 16.17 4.56
N LYS A 160 -17.56 17.31 5.18
CA LYS A 160 -16.89 18.59 4.91
C LYS A 160 -15.41 18.50 5.25
N ALA A 161 -15.08 18.01 6.45
CA ALA A 161 -13.69 17.89 6.92
C ALA A 161 -12.86 16.94 6.04
N VAL A 162 -13.41 15.78 5.66
CA VAL A 162 -12.74 14.83 4.77
C VAL A 162 -12.59 15.38 3.36
N SER A 163 -13.61 16.10 2.83
CA SER A 163 -13.53 16.75 1.52
C SER A 163 -12.42 17.81 1.47
N GLU A 164 -12.31 18.64 2.52
CA GLU A 164 -11.24 19.64 2.65
C GLU A 164 -9.87 18.95 2.74
N ALA A 165 -9.76 17.86 3.49
CA ALA A 165 -8.53 17.07 3.60
C ALA A 165 -8.12 16.45 2.26
N LEU A 166 -9.06 15.86 1.51
CA LEU A 166 -8.79 15.28 0.19
C LEU A 166 -8.32 16.34 -0.81
N SER A 167 -8.94 17.52 -0.78
CA SER A 167 -8.55 18.66 -1.61
C SER A 167 -7.13 19.13 -1.27
N TYR A 168 -6.82 19.21 0.02
CA TYR A 168 -5.48 19.55 0.51
C TYR A 168 -4.43 18.52 0.11
N LEU A 169 -4.69 17.21 0.32
CA LEU A 169 -3.80 16.13 -0.07
C LEU A 169 -3.51 16.14 -1.58
N ARG A 170 -4.56 16.37 -2.40
CA ARG A 170 -4.41 16.49 -3.85
C ARG A 170 -3.55 17.69 -4.24
N GLN A 171 -3.73 18.83 -3.60
CA GLN A 171 -2.95 20.05 -3.84
C GLN A 171 -1.46 19.83 -3.51
N LYS A 172 -1.17 19.08 -2.44
CA LYS A 172 0.19 18.77 -2.00
C LYS A 172 0.80 17.54 -2.70
N GLY A 173 0.02 16.80 -3.50
CA GLY A 173 0.46 15.59 -4.20
C GLY A 173 0.72 14.38 -3.30
N LEU A 174 0.04 14.32 -2.13
CA LEU A 174 0.20 13.26 -1.14
C LEU A 174 -0.82 12.15 -1.39
N SER A 175 -0.36 10.93 -1.68
CA SER A 175 -1.21 9.80 -2.03
C SER A 175 -1.12 8.64 -1.04
N THR A 176 0.04 8.43 -0.43
CA THR A 176 0.34 7.31 0.47
C THR A 176 0.57 7.79 1.90
N VAL A 177 0.54 6.84 2.84
CA VAL A 177 0.82 7.12 4.26
C VAL A 177 2.28 7.54 4.45
N GLU A 178 3.20 6.95 3.67
CA GLU A 178 4.61 7.29 3.66
C GLU A 178 4.83 8.74 3.23
N ASP A 179 4.15 9.18 2.15
CA ASP A 179 4.20 10.57 1.69
C ASP A 179 3.73 11.55 2.78
N LEU A 180 2.64 11.19 3.47
CA LEU A 180 2.09 11.99 4.56
C LEU A 180 3.07 12.14 5.72
N GLU A 181 3.69 11.04 6.18
CA GLU A 181 4.65 11.06 7.28
C GLU A 181 5.93 11.81 6.88
N ALA A 182 6.46 11.59 5.67
CA ALA A 182 7.62 12.30 5.15
C ALA A 182 7.37 13.82 5.04
N PHE A 183 6.20 14.20 4.54
CA PHE A 183 5.83 15.61 4.42
C PHE A 183 5.61 16.26 5.79
N LEU A 184 5.04 15.52 6.75
CA LEU A 184 4.87 15.98 8.12
C LEU A 184 6.21 16.19 8.83
N GLU A 185 7.17 15.30 8.62
CA GLU A 185 8.53 15.44 9.15
C GLU A 185 9.27 16.64 8.53
N SER A 186 9.22 16.79 7.22
CA SER A 186 9.87 17.91 6.50
C SER A 186 9.27 19.25 6.91
N SER A 187 7.95 19.35 7.01
CA SER A 187 7.26 20.55 7.50
C SER A 187 7.61 20.87 8.95
N GLY A 188 7.77 19.83 9.79
CA GLY A 188 8.22 19.97 11.17
C GLY A 188 9.64 20.55 11.28
N LYS A 189 10.56 20.07 10.44
CA LYS A 189 11.92 20.61 10.35
C LYS A 189 11.91 22.06 9.88
N SER A 190 11.18 22.37 8.82
CA SER A 190 11.05 23.76 8.33
C SER A 190 10.49 24.71 9.40
N ALA A 191 9.48 24.31 10.15
CA ALA A 191 8.95 25.12 11.25
C ALA A 191 9.97 25.32 12.37
N ALA A 192 10.80 24.33 12.68
CA ALA A 192 11.87 24.45 13.66
C ALA A 192 12.98 25.41 13.14
N ASP A 193 13.33 25.34 11.87
CA ASP A 193 14.33 26.21 11.26
C ASP A 193 13.90 27.67 11.26
N TYR A 194 12.66 27.97 10.89
CA TYR A 194 12.11 29.32 11.00
C TYR A 194 12.14 29.85 12.43
N ARG A 195 11.74 29.05 13.42
CA ARG A 195 11.80 29.45 14.83
C ARG A 195 13.22 29.69 15.31
N ASN A 196 14.17 28.84 14.88
CA ASN A 196 15.57 29.00 15.24
C ASN A 196 16.19 30.27 14.66
N GLN A 197 15.77 30.67 13.44
CA GLN A 197 16.18 31.94 12.82
C GLN A 197 15.53 33.14 13.48
N MET A 198 14.28 33.02 13.95
CA MET A 198 13.57 34.12 14.63
C MET A 198 14.07 34.41 16.02
N LYS A 199 14.38 33.36 16.82
CA LYS A 199 14.80 33.49 18.23
C LYS A 199 15.92 34.52 18.47
N PRO A 200 17.06 34.48 17.75
CA PRO A 200 18.12 35.46 17.98
C PRO A 200 17.71 36.89 17.61
N LYS A 201 16.90 37.06 16.57
CA LYS A 201 16.39 38.37 16.12
C LYS A 201 15.41 38.96 17.11
N GLU A 202 14.48 38.14 17.64
CA GLU A 202 13.55 38.55 18.71
C GLU A 202 14.30 38.90 20.01
N ALA A 203 15.33 38.12 20.35
CA ALA A 203 16.18 38.41 21.51
C ALA A 203 16.90 39.75 21.34
N ARG A 204 17.49 40.01 20.18
CA ARG A 204 18.19 41.27 19.90
C ARG A 204 17.23 42.45 19.89
N SER A 205 16.05 42.32 19.26
CA SER A 205 15.01 43.37 19.27
C SER A 205 14.59 43.74 20.70
N LYS A 206 14.37 42.77 21.59
CA LYS A 206 14.07 43.00 23.01
C LYS A 206 15.19 43.73 23.77
N VAL A 207 16.44 43.41 23.42
CA VAL A 207 17.62 44.11 24.03
C VAL A 207 17.62 45.57 23.58
N ILE A 208 17.39 45.84 22.30
CA ILE A 208 17.33 47.22 21.76
C ILE A 208 16.18 48.00 22.40
N ASP A 209 14.98 47.39 22.51
CA ASP A 209 13.85 47.99 23.23
C ASP A 209 14.21 48.38 24.66
N GLY A 210 14.89 47.46 25.38
CA GLY A 210 15.36 47.69 26.73
C GLY A 210 16.41 48.82 26.84
N ILE A 211 17.30 48.92 25.86
CA ILE A 211 18.33 49.99 25.82
C ILE A 211 17.66 51.33 25.52
N LEU A 212 16.77 51.43 24.53
CA LEU A 212 16.08 52.65 24.21
C LEU A 212 15.21 53.16 25.35
N ALA A 213 14.44 52.24 26.02
CA ALA A 213 13.66 52.56 27.23
C ALA A 213 14.59 53.04 28.38
N SER A 214 15.70 52.31 28.60
CA SER A 214 16.65 52.66 29.66
C SER A 214 17.33 54.04 29.44
N ARG A 215 17.65 54.37 28.16
CA ARG A 215 18.21 55.66 27.80
C ARG A 215 17.20 56.79 28.08
N THR A 216 15.91 56.59 27.78
CA THR A 216 14.85 57.50 28.03
C THR A 216 14.66 57.69 29.54
N ASP A 217 14.55 56.60 30.31
CA ASP A 217 14.46 56.62 31.77
C ASP A 217 15.66 57.35 32.42
N CYS A 218 16.87 57.10 31.92
CA CYS A 218 18.06 57.81 32.38
C CYS A 218 18.00 59.32 32.12
N LYS A 219 17.51 59.76 30.95
CA LYS A 219 17.36 61.18 30.65
C LYS A 219 16.32 61.86 31.54
N GLU A 220 15.17 61.25 31.68
CA GLU A 220 14.05 61.81 32.49
C GLU A 220 14.38 61.84 33.98
N CYS A 221 14.94 60.75 34.51
CA CYS A 221 15.14 60.61 35.96
C CYS A 221 16.48 61.19 36.45
N LYS A 222 17.38 61.60 35.54
CA LYS A 222 18.71 62.16 35.87
C LYS A 222 18.66 63.32 36.86
N PRO A 223 17.79 64.35 36.70
CA PRO A 223 17.75 65.51 37.58
C PRO A 223 17.33 65.11 39.05
N VAL A 224 16.46 64.11 39.22
CA VAL A 224 16.01 63.61 40.49
C VAL A 224 17.14 62.78 41.13
N TYR A 225 17.82 61.97 40.34
CA TYR A 225 18.93 61.13 40.78
C TYR A 225 20.14 61.93 41.23
N GLU A 226 20.45 63.05 40.58
CA GLU A 226 21.52 63.98 40.98
C GLU A 226 21.19 64.64 42.33
N LYS A 227 19.95 64.98 42.61
CA LYS A 227 19.50 65.46 43.94
C LYS A 227 19.71 64.39 44.99
N TYR A 228 19.31 63.11 44.67
CA TYR A 228 19.51 62.01 45.55
C TYR A 228 20.99 61.73 45.89
N GLN A 229 21.88 61.89 44.96
CA GLN A 229 23.30 61.70 45.20
C GLN A 229 23.92 62.76 46.14
N LYS A 230 23.40 63.99 46.12
CA LYS A 230 23.83 65.08 47.00
C LYS A 230 23.40 64.95 48.48
N ILE A 231 22.53 63.99 48.79
CA ILE A 231 22.09 63.75 50.16
C ILE A 231 23.13 62.89 50.91
N PHE A 232 23.69 63.44 52.02
CA PHE A 232 24.74 62.78 52.80
C PHE A 232 24.20 61.79 53.85
N PHE A 233 22.99 62.10 54.43
CA PHE A 233 22.44 61.31 55.52
C PHE A 233 21.64 60.10 55.09
N LYS A 234 21.95 58.91 55.56
CA LYS A 234 21.34 57.64 55.21
C LYS A 234 19.80 57.65 55.34
N LYS A 235 19.32 58.09 56.49
CA LYS A 235 17.84 58.16 56.79
C LYS A 235 17.08 59.08 55.79
N THR A 236 17.67 60.23 55.50
CA THR A 236 17.06 61.18 54.51
C THR A 236 17.14 60.63 53.14
N LYS A 237 18.19 59.93 52.83
CA LYS A 237 18.38 59.24 51.49
C LYS A 237 17.34 58.13 51.28
N GLU A 238 17.03 57.36 52.34
CA GLU A 238 15.99 56.31 52.28
C GLU A 238 14.58 56.90 52.15
N LYS A 239 14.24 57.96 52.89
CA LYS A 239 12.97 58.68 52.71
C LYS A 239 12.83 59.26 51.31
N PHE A 240 13.85 59.94 50.79
CA PHE A 240 13.84 60.51 49.44
C PHE A 240 13.64 59.43 48.36
N LYS A 241 14.27 58.22 48.51
CA LYS A 241 14.07 57.08 47.62
C LYS A 241 12.63 56.53 47.67
N GLN A 242 11.94 56.59 48.80
CA GLN A 242 10.54 56.18 48.95
C GLN A 242 9.58 57.19 48.32
N GLU A 243 9.86 58.48 48.43
CA GLU A 243 9.05 59.57 47.90
C GLU A 243 9.24 59.75 46.40
N HIS A 244 10.41 59.36 45.86
CA HIS A 244 10.80 59.52 44.45
C HIS A 244 11.14 58.20 43.78
N PRO A 245 10.14 57.50 43.20
CA PRO A 245 10.36 56.22 42.51
C PRO A 245 11.30 56.36 41.29
N GLU A 246 11.51 57.56 40.77
CA GLU A 246 12.43 57.89 39.67
C GLU A 246 13.88 57.50 40.03
N VAL A 247 14.30 57.55 41.28
CA VAL A 247 15.59 57.11 41.72
C VAL A 247 15.83 55.61 41.47
N ALA A 248 14.78 54.79 41.67
CA ALA A 248 14.85 53.35 41.44
C ALA A 248 14.80 53.06 39.94
N ARG A 249 14.01 53.80 39.16
CA ARG A 249 13.97 53.71 37.69
C ARG A 249 15.35 54.02 37.08
N TYR A 250 15.99 55.11 37.50
CA TYR A 250 17.32 55.46 37.05
C TYR A 250 18.36 54.40 37.35
N ALA A 251 18.34 53.86 38.57
CA ALA A 251 19.28 52.82 38.97
C ALA A 251 19.11 51.53 38.15
N LYS A 252 17.85 51.14 37.87
CA LYS A 252 17.52 49.98 36.99
C LYS A 252 18.01 50.21 35.57
N ALA A 253 17.71 51.40 35.02
CA ALA A 253 18.08 51.77 33.66
C ALA A 253 19.59 51.83 33.49
N ALA A 254 20.31 52.45 34.43
CA ALA A 254 21.76 52.51 34.45
C ALA A 254 22.42 51.10 34.54
N ALA A 255 21.84 50.24 35.39
CA ALA A 255 22.31 48.86 35.54
C ALA A 255 22.05 48.04 34.24
N TYR A 256 20.93 48.28 33.56
CA TYR A 256 20.64 47.61 32.28
C TYR A 256 21.59 48.05 31.18
N LEU A 257 21.86 49.34 31.04
CA LEU A 257 22.84 49.88 30.08
C LEU A 257 24.28 49.39 30.37
N ALA A 258 24.64 49.22 31.65
CA ALA A 258 25.95 48.67 32.03
C ALA A 258 26.12 47.19 31.62
N LYS A 259 25.02 46.45 31.46
CA LYS A 259 25.05 45.06 31.00
C LYS A 259 25.24 44.91 29.48
N HIS A 260 25.01 45.99 28.72
CA HIS A 260 25.15 46.05 27.26
C HIS A 260 26.18 47.06 26.81
N PRO A 261 27.47 46.86 27.11
CA PRO A 261 28.54 47.81 26.83
C PRO A 261 28.76 48.00 25.32
N ASP A 262 28.49 47.00 24.53
CA ASP A 262 28.70 47.02 23.05
C ASP A 262 27.79 48.05 22.37
N ASP A 263 26.63 48.33 22.92
CA ASP A 263 25.67 49.30 22.39
C ASP A 263 25.85 50.71 22.98
N LYS A 264 26.87 50.92 23.82
CA LYS A 264 27.07 52.22 24.53
C LYS A 264 27.33 53.38 23.56
N ASP A 265 28.11 53.13 22.53
CA ASP A 265 28.53 54.13 21.55
C ASP A 265 27.56 54.31 20.38
N SER A 266 26.58 53.39 20.24
CA SER A 266 25.55 53.45 19.18
C SER A 266 24.61 54.63 19.43
N THR A 267 24.27 55.35 18.39
CA THR A 267 23.29 56.43 18.48
C THR A 267 21.87 55.88 18.63
N GLN A 268 20.98 56.71 19.15
CA GLN A 268 19.56 56.32 19.28
C GLN A 268 18.94 56.01 17.91
N LYS A 269 19.36 56.73 16.87
CA LYS A 269 18.87 56.55 15.51
C LYS A 269 19.34 55.22 14.90
N GLU A 270 20.59 54.86 15.07
CA GLU A 270 21.14 53.59 14.61
C GLU A 270 20.44 52.40 15.26
N LEU A 271 20.14 52.46 16.55
CA LEU A 271 19.40 51.39 17.27
C LEU A 271 17.97 51.30 16.79
N GLN A 272 17.32 52.43 16.44
CA GLN A 272 15.96 52.40 15.88
C GLN A 272 15.93 51.83 14.47
N GLU A 273 16.91 52.18 13.62
CA GLU A 273 17.05 51.61 12.29
C GLU A 273 17.34 50.12 12.34
N GLU A 274 18.21 49.65 13.27
CA GLU A 274 18.47 48.23 13.51
C GLU A 274 17.18 47.53 13.97
N GLN A 275 16.40 48.14 14.85
CA GLN A 275 15.14 47.59 15.35
C GLN A 275 14.08 47.43 14.24
N GLU A 276 13.95 48.45 13.39
CA GLU A 276 13.05 48.39 12.22
C GLU A 276 13.43 47.27 11.28
N THR A 277 14.73 47.14 10.93
CA THR A 277 15.20 46.03 10.10
C THR A 277 14.98 44.68 10.71
N LEU A 278 15.21 44.50 12.01
CA LEU A 278 14.94 43.25 12.72
C LEU A 278 13.43 42.91 12.74
N LEU A 279 12.56 43.90 12.93
CA LEU A 279 11.10 43.71 12.91
C LEU A 279 10.60 43.31 11.52
N GLU A 280 11.13 43.89 10.47
CA GLU A 280 10.84 43.49 9.07
C GLU A 280 11.29 42.07 8.80
N GLU A 281 12.51 41.68 9.22
CA GLU A 281 13.02 40.32 9.07
C GLU A 281 12.21 39.29 9.88
N ILE A 282 11.79 39.65 11.09
CA ILE A 282 10.92 38.81 11.91
C ILE A 282 9.55 38.65 11.24
N ALA A 283 8.98 39.70 10.70
CA ALA A 283 7.70 39.65 9.98
C ALA A 283 7.81 38.79 8.72
N ALA A 284 8.92 38.90 7.97
CA ALA A 284 9.18 38.08 6.80
C ALA A 284 9.28 36.57 7.12
N LEU A 285 9.86 36.22 8.28
CA LEU A 285 9.94 34.81 8.72
C LEU A 285 8.64 34.32 9.37
N LYS A 286 7.85 35.19 9.97
CA LYS A 286 6.59 34.84 10.65
C LYS A 286 5.51 34.37 9.68
N THR A 287 5.42 34.96 8.50
CA THR A 287 4.42 34.60 7.48
C THR A 287 4.58 33.15 7.04
N PRO A 288 5.74 32.69 6.52
CA PRO A 288 5.91 31.29 6.13
C PRO A 288 5.84 30.33 7.32
N LEU A 289 6.27 30.74 8.51
CA LEU A 289 6.11 29.93 9.72
C LEU A 289 4.64 29.67 10.02
N THR A 290 3.77 30.69 9.89
CA THR A 290 2.34 30.56 10.14
C THR A 290 1.70 29.60 9.15
N GLU A 291 2.04 29.71 7.85
CA GLU A 291 1.56 28.79 6.81
C GLU A 291 1.96 27.33 7.10
N VAL A 292 3.23 27.11 7.45
CA VAL A 292 3.73 25.76 7.81
C VAL A 292 3.05 25.22 9.07
N GLN A 293 2.74 26.07 10.04
CA GLN A 293 2.01 25.67 11.26
C GLN A 293 0.56 25.28 10.97
N GLU A 294 -0.11 25.99 10.06
CA GLU A 294 -1.46 25.63 9.61
C GLU A 294 -1.45 24.30 8.84
N ASP A 295 -0.47 24.12 7.95
CA ASP A 295 -0.26 22.85 7.26
C ASP A 295 -0.02 21.71 8.24
N LEU A 296 0.86 21.89 9.23
CA LEU A 296 1.14 20.88 10.27
C LEU A 296 -0.10 20.53 11.09
N LYS A 297 -1.00 21.49 11.36
CA LYS A 297 -2.26 21.24 12.05
C LYS A 297 -3.16 20.34 11.21
N LYS A 298 -3.39 20.69 9.92
CA LYS A 298 -4.18 19.88 8.99
C LYS A 298 -3.61 18.47 8.83
N LEU A 299 -2.29 18.35 8.65
CA LEU A 299 -1.61 17.06 8.51
C LEU A 299 -1.75 16.17 9.75
N ARG A 300 -1.71 16.73 10.95
CA ARG A 300 -1.91 15.98 12.20
C ARG A 300 -3.33 15.46 12.34
N ASP A 301 -4.32 16.25 11.94
CA ASP A 301 -5.72 15.82 11.92
C ASP A 301 -5.92 14.67 10.93
N ILE A 302 -5.38 14.80 9.71
CA ILE A 302 -5.41 13.75 8.68
C ILE A 302 -4.70 12.48 9.17
N ARG A 303 -3.52 12.61 9.76
CA ARG A 303 -2.76 11.49 10.35
C ARG A 303 -3.57 10.77 11.44
N TYR A 304 -4.24 11.50 12.29
CA TYR A 304 -5.12 10.92 13.32
C TYR A 304 -6.25 10.10 12.69
N TRP A 305 -6.91 10.63 11.64
CA TRP A 305 -7.99 9.94 10.95
C TRP A 305 -7.49 8.68 10.23
N VAL A 306 -6.35 8.77 9.58
CA VAL A 306 -5.69 7.65 8.91
C VAL A 306 -5.35 6.55 9.90
N ARG A 307 -4.73 6.88 11.03
CA ARG A 307 -4.41 5.91 12.08
C ARG A 307 -5.64 5.21 12.65
N LYS A 308 -6.74 5.94 12.81
CA LYS A 308 -8.01 5.36 13.26
C LYS A 308 -8.64 4.42 12.23
N ALA A 309 -8.40 4.65 10.96
CA ALA A 309 -8.87 3.83 9.84
C ALA A 309 -7.99 2.60 9.55
N THR A 310 -6.73 2.64 9.95
CA THR A 310 -5.79 1.52 9.79
C THR A 310 -6.09 0.48 10.87
N PRO A 311 -6.42 -0.78 10.54
CA PRO A 311 -6.55 -1.84 11.53
C PRO A 311 -5.17 -2.09 12.16
N GLY A 312 -5.12 -2.16 13.48
CA GLY A 312 -3.92 -2.51 14.23
C GLY A 312 -3.49 -3.95 13.97
#